data_48efd1943478e255a677fe8eb4dc8962
#
_entry.id   48efd1943478e255a677fe8eb4dc8962
#
_cell.length_a   1.000
_cell.length_b   1.000
_cell.length_c   1.000
_cell.angle_alpha   90.00
_cell.angle_beta   90.00
_cell.angle_gamma   90.00
#
_symmetry.space_group_name_H-M   'P 1'
#
loop_
_entity.id
_entity.type
_entity.pdbx_description
1 polymer ?
#
loop_
_entity_poly.entity_id
_entity_poly.type
_entity_poly.pdbx_seq_one_letter_code
_entity_poly.pdbx_strand_id
1 'polypeptide(L)'
;MYTYIYKIVQVATLIMISSACSSSKKSTLSEKGDNRKEPIVLINNYTYLLLKQAENPKYGYDPDFSIDVGGALQSMGPDNQRRFLNALLGPNGETVKYHRAGSCCAFKTPNGFDGIGLMDRYKIYWDGSKDTLTLYINMYDEGDLF
;
A
#
# COMPACT_ATOMS: atom_id res chain seq x y z
N MET A 1 73.64 38.88 29.71
CA MET A 1 73.21 37.56 30.17
C MET A 1 71.70 37.52 29.99
N TYR A 2 71.22 37.00 28.84
CA TYR A 2 69.81 37.04 28.45
C TYR A 2 69.18 35.68 28.70
N THR A 3 68.18 35.64 29.56
CA THR A 3 67.38 34.49 29.87
C THR A 3 66.20 34.47 28.90
N TYR A 4 66.15 33.49 27.95
CA TYR A 4 65.02 33.26 27.05
C TYR A 4 63.95 32.43 27.77
N ILE A 5 62.79 33.06 27.96
CA ILE A 5 61.62 32.39 28.46
C ILE A 5 60.85 31.80 27.22
N TYR A 6 60.87 30.46 27.04
CA TYR A 6 60.06 29.81 26.08
C TYR A 6 58.60 29.69 26.59
N LYS A 7 57.71 30.47 25.99
CA LYS A 7 56.29 30.27 26.16
C LYS A 7 55.86 29.08 25.31
N ILE A 8 55.53 27.97 25.96
CA ILE A 8 54.85 26.84 25.32
C ILE A 8 53.40 27.23 25.15
N VAL A 9 52.99 27.48 23.91
CA VAL A 9 51.58 27.64 23.54
C VAL A 9 51.02 26.23 23.32
N GLN A 10 50.27 25.70 24.27
CA GLN A 10 49.48 24.52 24.10
C GLN A 10 48.25 24.84 23.24
N VAL A 11 48.27 24.41 22.00
CA VAL A 11 47.08 24.40 21.13
C VAL A 11 46.24 23.22 21.53
N ALA A 12 45.20 23.44 22.32
CA ALA A 12 44.18 22.45 22.61
C ALA A 12 43.29 22.30 21.39
N THR A 13 43.55 21.26 20.59
CA THR A 13 42.68 20.87 19.46
C THR A 13 41.42 20.23 20.04
N LEU A 14 40.33 20.99 20.10
CA LEU A 14 39.02 20.48 20.49
C LEU A 14 38.43 19.66 19.32
N ILE A 15 38.57 18.34 19.37
CA ILE A 15 37.95 17.43 18.44
C ILE A 15 36.45 17.37 18.80
N MET A 16 35.62 18.12 18.10
CA MET A 16 34.16 17.92 18.13
C MET A 16 33.81 16.62 17.41
N ILE A 17 33.57 15.57 18.18
CA ILE A 17 32.94 14.34 17.67
C ILE A 17 31.47 14.66 17.49
N SER A 18 31.08 15.02 16.26
CA SER A 18 29.68 15.09 15.87
C SER A 18 29.13 13.68 15.79
N SER A 19 28.48 13.22 16.86
CA SER A 19 27.65 12.01 16.82
C SER A 19 26.49 12.27 15.88
N ALA A 20 26.66 11.88 14.60
CA ALA A 20 25.57 11.78 13.66
C ALA A 20 24.66 10.64 14.14
N CYS A 21 23.65 10.98 14.92
CA CYS A 21 22.56 10.09 15.27
C CYS A 21 21.78 9.82 13.97
N SER A 22 22.21 8.79 13.23
CA SER A 22 21.46 8.25 12.11
C SER A 22 20.19 7.64 12.69
N SER A 23 19.13 8.44 12.78
CA SER A 23 17.79 7.96 13.05
C SER A 23 17.36 7.11 11.85
N SER A 24 17.65 5.82 11.90
CA SER A 24 17.06 4.86 10.99
C SER A 24 15.55 4.92 11.25
N LYS A 25 14.80 5.54 10.34
CA LYS A 25 13.34 5.45 10.32
C LYS A 25 13.01 3.97 10.15
N LYS A 26 12.71 3.30 11.26
CA LYS A 26 12.12 1.97 11.27
C LYS A 26 10.82 2.13 10.50
N SER A 27 10.76 1.65 9.25
CA SER A 27 9.52 1.64 8.49
C SER A 27 8.54 0.74 9.23
N THR A 28 7.63 1.35 9.97
CA THR A 28 6.57 0.62 10.63
C THR A 28 5.60 0.25 9.53
N LEU A 29 5.51 -1.04 9.19
CA LEU A 29 4.50 -1.54 8.26
C LEU A 29 3.12 -1.15 8.82
N SER A 30 2.24 -0.67 7.95
CA SER A 30 0.84 -0.43 8.31
C SER A 30 0.22 -1.75 8.80
N GLU A 31 -0.60 -1.68 9.83
CA GLU A 31 -1.31 -2.83 10.37
C GLU A 31 -2.73 -2.81 9.84
N LYS A 32 -3.16 -3.93 9.26
CA LYS A 32 -4.49 -4.14 8.71
C LYS A 32 -5.13 -5.36 9.37
N GLY A 33 -6.34 -5.67 9.01
CA GLY A 33 -7.16 -6.78 9.47
C GLY A 33 -8.56 -6.63 8.90
N ASP A 34 -9.42 -7.59 9.17
CA ASP A 34 -10.80 -7.55 8.70
C ASP A 34 -11.58 -6.43 9.37
N ASN A 35 -12.21 -5.57 8.55
CA ASN A 35 -13.02 -4.43 9.00
C ASN A 35 -14.33 -4.27 8.24
N ARG A 36 -14.72 -5.28 7.43
CA ARG A 36 -15.95 -5.27 6.65
C ARG A 36 -17.17 -5.19 7.55
N LYS A 37 -18.07 -4.25 7.26
CA LYS A 37 -19.33 -4.04 7.96
C LYS A 37 -20.54 -4.43 7.10
N GLU A 38 -20.39 -4.30 5.79
CA GLU A 38 -21.47 -4.57 4.84
C GLU A 38 -21.26 -5.94 4.16
N PRO A 39 -22.32 -6.73 4.00
CA PRO A 39 -22.20 -7.99 3.28
C PRO A 39 -21.88 -7.75 1.81
N ILE A 40 -21.02 -8.60 1.25
CA ILE A 40 -20.77 -8.61 -0.19
C ILE A 40 -21.93 -9.29 -0.91
N VAL A 41 -22.40 -8.66 -1.98
CA VAL A 41 -23.39 -9.19 -2.89
C VAL A 41 -22.75 -9.45 -4.25
N LEU A 42 -23.08 -10.57 -4.86
CA LEU A 42 -22.66 -10.93 -6.21
C LEU A 42 -23.79 -10.65 -7.21
N ILE A 43 -23.47 -10.00 -8.33
CA ILE A 43 -24.37 -9.96 -9.51
C ILE A 43 -24.39 -11.35 -10.19
N ASN A 44 -23.22 -11.96 -10.26
CA ASN A 44 -22.99 -13.32 -10.78
C ASN A 44 -21.71 -13.89 -10.15
N ASN A 45 -21.32 -15.12 -10.50
CA ASN A 45 -20.14 -15.78 -9.94
C ASN A 45 -18.81 -15.03 -10.13
N TYR A 46 -18.78 -14.03 -11.01
CA TYR A 46 -17.56 -13.34 -11.44
C TYR A 46 -17.57 -11.85 -11.16
N THR A 47 -18.64 -11.29 -10.57
CA THR A 47 -18.80 -9.83 -10.44
C THR A 47 -19.51 -9.47 -9.14
N TYR A 48 -18.92 -8.58 -8.37
CA TYR A 48 -19.54 -7.98 -7.20
C TYR A 48 -20.58 -6.92 -7.59
N LEU A 49 -21.59 -6.75 -6.75
CA LEU A 49 -22.48 -5.60 -6.79
C LEU A 49 -21.91 -4.49 -5.89
N LEU A 50 -21.38 -3.45 -6.51
CA LEU A 50 -20.92 -2.26 -5.79
C LEU A 50 -22.07 -1.25 -5.76
N LEU A 51 -22.56 -0.92 -4.56
CA LEU A 51 -23.74 -0.04 -4.37
C LEU A 51 -23.36 1.37 -3.95
N LYS A 52 -22.14 1.58 -3.54
CA LYS A 52 -21.65 2.85 -2.99
C LYS A 52 -20.38 3.27 -3.71
N GLN A 53 -20.13 4.57 -3.76
CA GLN A 53 -18.85 5.11 -4.19
C GLN A 53 -17.96 5.38 -2.97
N ALA A 54 -16.66 5.20 -3.13
CA ALA A 54 -15.72 5.56 -2.10
C ALA A 54 -15.74 7.08 -1.83
N GLU A 55 -15.87 7.46 -0.57
CA GLU A 55 -15.76 8.87 -0.16
C GLU A 55 -14.31 9.36 -0.18
N ASN A 56 -13.37 8.46 0.10
CA ASN A 56 -11.94 8.78 0.09
C ASN A 56 -11.40 8.69 -1.34
N PRO A 57 -10.90 9.81 -1.92
CA PRO A 57 -10.37 9.81 -3.29
C PRO A 57 -9.10 8.97 -3.47
N LYS A 58 -8.46 8.56 -2.37
CA LYS A 58 -7.28 7.67 -2.39
C LYS A 58 -7.64 6.18 -2.43
N TYR A 59 -8.91 5.81 -2.21
CA TYR A 59 -9.33 4.42 -2.18
C TYR A 59 -8.91 3.67 -3.45
N GLY A 60 -8.14 2.62 -3.27
CA GLY A 60 -7.56 1.83 -4.34
C GLY A 60 -6.37 2.46 -5.06
N TYR A 61 -6.17 3.78 -5.00
CA TYR A 61 -5.07 4.47 -5.68
C TYR A 61 -3.81 4.65 -4.84
N ASP A 62 -3.93 4.48 -3.54
CA ASP A 62 -2.84 4.60 -2.58
C ASP A 62 -2.75 3.27 -1.79
N PRO A 63 -1.55 2.66 -1.61
CA PRO A 63 -1.42 1.40 -0.89
C PRO A 63 -1.93 1.45 0.56
N ASP A 64 -1.92 2.62 1.21
CA ASP A 64 -2.47 2.76 2.56
C ASP A 64 -4.01 2.74 2.58
N PHE A 65 -4.65 2.94 1.42
CA PHE A 65 -6.09 2.91 1.20
C PHE A 65 -6.47 1.85 0.16
N SER A 66 -5.87 0.67 0.25
CA SER A 66 -6.11 -0.43 -0.69
C SER A 66 -7.56 -0.92 -0.68
N ILE A 67 -7.92 -1.59 -1.74
CA ILE A 67 -9.20 -2.30 -1.87
C ILE A 67 -9.04 -3.66 -1.19
N ASP A 68 -9.70 -3.86 -0.06
CA ASP A 68 -9.53 -5.05 0.78
C ASP A 68 -10.64 -6.08 0.45
N VAL A 69 -10.37 -6.94 -0.53
CA VAL A 69 -11.35 -7.91 -1.06
C VAL A 69 -11.41 -9.20 -0.26
N GLY A 70 -10.35 -9.52 0.49
CA GLY A 70 -10.25 -10.75 1.27
C GLY A 70 -10.18 -12.03 0.46
N GLY A 71 -10.33 -13.16 1.16
CA GLY A 71 -10.45 -14.48 0.55
C GLY A 71 -9.14 -15.28 0.46
N ALA A 72 -8.00 -14.77 0.93
CA ALA A 72 -6.73 -15.50 0.88
C ALA A 72 -6.80 -16.83 1.67
N LEU A 73 -7.37 -16.80 2.87
CA LEU A 73 -7.52 -18.00 3.72
C LEU A 73 -8.42 -19.07 3.12
N GLN A 74 -9.36 -18.68 2.25
CA GLN A 74 -10.28 -19.57 1.54
C GLN A 74 -9.80 -19.92 0.14
N SER A 75 -8.57 -19.56 -0.23
CA SER A 75 -8.02 -19.70 -1.59
C SER A 75 -8.82 -18.95 -2.68
N MET A 76 -9.58 -17.93 -2.27
CA MET A 76 -10.46 -17.13 -3.14
C MET A 76 -9.88 -15.74 -3.44
N GLY A 77 -8.73 -15.40 -2.88
CA GLY A 77 -8.14 -14.06 -3.01
C GLY A 77 -8.06 -13.54 -4.44
N PRO A 78 -7.42 -14.26 -5.39
CA PRO A 78 -7.36 -13.83 -6.79
C PRO A 78 -8.73 -13.78 -7.49
N ASP A 79 -9.70 -14.63 -7.10
CA ASP A 79 -11.06 -14.58 -7.64
C ASP A 79 -11.80 -13.34 -7.14
N ASN A 80 -11.65 -13.00 -5.87
CA ASN A 80 -12.26 -11.81 -5.29
C ASN A 80 -11.67 -10.51 -5.91
N GLN A 81 -10.37 -10.49 -6.20
CA GLN A 81 -9.77 -9.38 -6.94
C GLN A 81 -10.42 -9.21 -8.33
N ARG A 82 -10.58 -10.30 -9.09
CA ARG A 82 -11.23 -10.27 -10.40
C ARG A 82 -12.70 -9.87 -10.30
N ARG A 83 -13.45 -10.37 -9.29
CA ARG A 83 -14.85 -9.98 -9.07
C ARG A 83 -15.00 -8.48 -8.84
N PHE A 84 -14.08 -7.88 -8.08
CA PHE A 84 -14.07 -6.44 -7.88
C PHE A 84 -13.75 -5.70 -9.19
N LEU A 85 -12.69 -6.10 -9.89
CA LEU A 85 -12.27 -5.46 -11.13
C LEU A 85 -13.34 -5.55 -12.23
N ASN A 86 -14.07 -6.65 -12.29
CA ASN A 86 -15.18 -6.84 -13.24
C ASN A 86 -16.40 -5.94 -12.91
N ALA A 87 -16.50 -5.44 -11.69
CA ALA A 87 -17.58 -4.53 -11.28
C ALA A 87 -17.32 -3.07 -11.66
N LEU A 88 -16.08 -2.74 -12.03
CA LEU A 88 -15.69 -1.38 -12.38
C LEU A 88 -16.18 -1.00 -13.77
N LEU A 89 -16.57 0.26 -13.90
CA LEU A 89 -16.93 0.87 -15.18
C LEU A 89 -16.07 2.14 -15.39
N GLY A 90 -15.84 2.46 -16.64
CA GLY A 90 -15.30 3.76 -17.03
C GLY A 90 -16.31 4.89 -16.83
N PRO A 91 -15.90 6.16 -17.01
CA PRO A 91 -16.73 7.33 -16.70
C PRO A 91 -18.07 7.40 -17.43
N ASN A 92 -18.17 6.79 -18.60
CA ASN A 92 -19.40 6.76 -19.40
C ASN A 92 -20.01 5.32 -19.46
N GLY A 93 -19.61 4.43 -18.54
CA GLY A 93 -20.08 3.05 -18.48
C GLY A 93 -19.31 2.07 -19.34
N GLU A 94 -18.11 2.43 -19.80
CA GLU A 94 -17.25 1.53 -20.57
C GLU A 94 -16.78 0.36 -19.71
N THR A 95 -16.66 -0.82 -20.33
CA THR A 95 -16.05 -1.98 -19.67
C THR A 95 -14.58 -1.71 -19.34
N VAL A 96 -14.21 -1.89 -18.07
CA VAL A 96 -12.82 -1.80 -17.64
C VAL A 96 -12.06 -3.06 -18.04
N LYS A 97 -10.89 -2.84 -18.65
CA LYS A 97 -9.88 -3.85 -18.95
C LYS A 97 -8.77 -3.75 -17.92
N TYR A 98 -8.16 -4.87 -17.56
CA TYR A 98 -7.12 -4.87 -16.54
C TYR A 98 -6.07 -5.96 -16.76
N HIS A 99 -4.89 -5.74 -16.19
CA HIS A 99 -3.89 -6.79 -16.01
C HIS A 99 -3.15 -6.61 -14.68
N ARG A 100 -2.73 -7.72 -14.09
CA ARG A 100 -1.94 -7.70 -12.86
C ARG A 100 -0.51 -7.29 -13.19
N ALA A 101 -0.01 -6.24 -12.53
CA ALA A 101 1.33 -5.69 -12.70
C ALA A 101 2.33 -6.22 -11.65
N GLY A 102 1.90 -7.13 -10.79
CA GLY A 102 2.74 -7.73 -9.77
C GLY A 102 2.32 -7.34 -8.34
N SER A 103 3.05 -7.86 -7.35
CA SER A 103 2.84 -7.54 -5.94
C SER A 103 3.78 -6.43 -5.47
N CYS A 104 3.38 -5.73 -4.41
CA CYS A 104 4.19 -4.71 -3.74
C CYS A 104 3.78 -4.57 -2.27
N CYS A 105 4.36 -3.55 -1.64
CA CYS A 105 3.79 -2.86 -0.49
C CYS A 105 3.43 -3.83 0.64
N ALA A 106 4.46 -4.43 1.25
CA ALA A 106 4.29 -5.31 2.39
C ALA A 106 3.60 -4.57 3.55
N PHE A 107 2.68 -5.25 4.22
CA PHE A 107 1.94 -4.74 5.37
C PHE A 107 1.69 -5.85 6.38
N LYS A 108 1.36 -5.49 7.62
CA LYS A 108 1.00 -6.45 8.67
C LYS A 108 -0.47 -6.80 8.57
N THR A 109 -0.78 -8.09 8.65
CA THR A 109 -2.14 -8.59 8.69
C THR A 109 -2.18 -9.95 9.38
N PRO A 110 -3.18 -10.23 10.22
CA PRO A 110 -3.36 -11.55 10.82
C PRO A 110 -3.68 -12.63 9.78
N ASN A 111 -4.14 -12.24 8.60
CA ASN A 111 -4.54 -13.13 7.51
C ASN A 111 -3.40 -13.44 6.52
N GLY A 112 -2.19 -12.89 6.76
CA GLY A 112 -1.04 -13.09 5.91
C GLY A 112 -0.12 -14.23 6.36
N PHE A 113 0.82 -14.62 5.49
CA PHE A 113 1.85 -15.58 5.86
C PHE A 113 2.83 -14.92 6.86
N ASP A 114 3.05 -15.56 8.02
CA ASP A 114 3.83 -15.01 9.14
C ASP A 114 3.41 -13.58 9.54
N GLY A 115 2.11 -13.28 9.44
CA GLY A 115 1.57 -11.97 9.79
C GLY A 115 1.87 -10.86 8.76
N ILE A 116 2.33 -11.22 7.56
CA ILE A 116 2.66 -10.28 6.48
C ILE A 116 1.83 -10.59 5.23
N GLY A 117 1.25 -9.55 4.66
CA GLY A 117 0.59 -9.55 3.36
C GLY A 117 1.37 -8.72 2.33
N LEU A 118 1.13 -9.00 1.06
CA LEU A 118 1.60 -8.20 -0.08
C LEU A 118 0.38 -7.76 -0.89
N MET A 119 0.32 -6.48 -1.22
CA MET A 119 -0.74 -5.98 -2.10
C MET A 119 -0.45 -6.33 -3.54
N ASP A 120 -1.48 -6.60 -4.30
CA ASP A 120 -1.39 -6.74 -5.74
C ASP A 120 -1.68 -5.40 -6.42
N ARG A 121 -0.86 -5.10 -7.43
CA ARG A 121 -1.06 -3.95 -8.30
C ARG A 121 -1.73 -4.40 -9.58
N TYR A 122 -2.82 -3.72 -9.94
CA TYR A 122 -3.51 -3.89 -11.21
C TYR A 122 -3.43 -2.60 -12.02
N LYS A 123 -3.15 -2.74 -13.30
CA LYS A 123 -3.31 -1.67 -14.27
C LYS A 123 -4.70 -1.80 -14.87
N ILE A 124 -5.48 -0.72 -14.80
CA ILE A 124 -6.83 -0.66 -15.35
C ILE A 124 -6.91 0.42 -16.44
N TYR A 125 -7.69 0.16 -17.46
CA TYR A 125 -7.94 1.06 -18.58
C TYR A 125 -9.28 0.70 -19.26
N TRP A 126 -9.79 1.57 -20.09
CA TRP A 126 -11.01 1.35 -20.88
C TRP A 126 -10.85 1.97 -22.26
N ASP A 127 -11.74 1.66 -23.19
CA ASP A 127 -11.68 2.19 -24.54
C ASP A 127 -11.87 3.72 -24.50
N GLY A 128 -10.92 4.44 -25.08
CA GLY A 128 -10.87 5.91 -25.03
C GLY A 128 -10.14 6.51 -23.83
N SER A 129 -9.67 5.70 -22.86
CA SER A 129 -8.82 6.21 -21.78
C SER A 129 -7.47 6.66 -22.36
N LYS A 130 -7.00 7.84 -21.92
CA LYS A 130 -5.67 8.36 -22.31
C LYS A 130 -4.55 7.68 -21.56
N ASP A 131 -4.81 7.33 -20.29
CA ASP A 131 -3.84 6.80 -19.35
C ASP A 131 -4.33 5.51 -18.72
N THR A 132 -3.39 4.74 -18.20
CA THR A 132 -3.63 3.56 -17.40
C THR A 132 -3.56 3.92 -15.93
N LEU A 133 -4.60 3.60 -15.16
CA LEU A 133 -4.62 3.80 -13.72
C LEU A 133 -4.04 2.60 -12.99
N THR A 134 -3.52 2.81 -11.79
CA THR A 134 -3.02 1.73 -10.93
C THR A 134 -3.94 1.59 -9.73
N LEU A 135 -4.41 0.35 -9.48
CA LEU A 135 -5.11 -0.01 -8.26
C LEU A 135 -4.27 -0.93 -7.40
N TYR A 136 -4.37 -0.74 -6.09
CA TYR A 136 -3.77 -1.57 -5.06
C TYR A 136 -4.87 -2.41 -4.40
N ILE A 137 -4.76 -3.72 -4.50
CA ILE A 137 -5.78 -4.65 -4.00
C ILE A 137 -5.15 -5.60 -2.99
N ASN A 138 -5.76 -5.66 -1.82
CA ASN A 138 -5.42 -6.55 -0.73
C ASN A 138 -6.37 -7.74 -0.73
N MET A 139 -5.83 -8.94 -0.91
CA MET A 139 -6.61 -10.18 -0.89
C MET A 139 -6.64 -10.89 0.47
N TYR A 140 -5.91 -10.37 1.45
CA TYR A 140 -5.81 -10.99 2.78
C TYR A 140 -6.95 -10.54 3.68
N ASP A 141 -7.18 -9.24 3.77
CA ASP A 141 -8.15 -8.66 4.68
C ASP A 141 -9.45 -8.33 3.98
N GLU A 142 -10.53 -8.35 4.74
CA GLU A 142 -11.88 -8.03 4.28
C GLU A 142 -12.27 -6.62 4.70
N GLY A 143 -12.60 -5.77 3.73
CA GLY A 143 -13.10 -4.40 3.93
C GLY A 143 -14.40 -4.14 3.17
N ASP A 144 -15.04 -3.01 3.49
CA ASP A 144 -16.19 -2.53 2.70
C ASP A 144 -15.71 -2.18 1.28
N LEU A 145 -16.49 -2.56 0.27
CA LEU A 145 -16.17 -2.36 -1.14
C LEU A 145 -17.05 -1.25 -1.74
N PHE A 146 -16.38 -0.36 -2.51
CA PHE A 146 -16.97 0.84 -3.08
C PHE A 146 -16.73 0.94 -4.59
#